data_fe6762075bf9ae7a4cc8d1652819df23
#
_entry.id   fe6762075bf9ae7a4cc8d1652819df23
#
_cell.length_a   1.000
_cell.length_b   1.000
_cell.length_c   1.000
_cell.angle_alpha   90.00
_cell.angle_beta   90.00
_cell.angle_gamma   90.00
#
_symmetry.space_group_name_H-M   'P 1'
#
loop_
_entity.id
_entity.type
_entity.pdbx_description
1 polymer ?
#
loop_
_entity_poly.entity_id
_entity_poly.type
_entity_poly.pdbx_seq_one_letter_code
_entity_poly.pdbx_strand_id
1 'polypeptide(L)'
;MFNEIQFIYFDLDDTLMDFSSASNEAFVRLMEYYNLPNDQQCFEIYQRGNHQTWQEFEQNLISSQELRSLRFERFLSAMNWIDKADAFEMNAQYISFLINESNLISGALSLLNFFKDKIPMGILTNGLKEAQRPRLSKAEITHYFDHIIVSDEIGMSKPNQEIFTLAKHTSGNIPKENILLVGDNPYSDIEGAQKFGFKTIWYNSKQKETPQQIKPTMTVTKLEDIIPSFLLHPNI
;
A
#
# COMPACT_ATOMS: atom_id res chain seq x y z
N MET A 1 -1.25 25.86 0.21
CA MET A 1 -1.05 24.73 1.16
C MET A 1 0.03 23.78 0.63
N PHE A 2 0.07 23.50 -0.68
CA PHE A 2 1.02 22.59 -1.33
C PHE A 2 2.02 23.27 -2.29
N ASN A 3 2.15 24.59 -2.28
CA ASN A 3 3.04 25.37 -3.19
C ASN A 3 4.54 25.05 -3.06
N GLU A 4 4.93 24.49 -1.94
CA GLU A 4 6.33 24.19 -1.63
C GLU A 4 6.67 22.71 -1.79
N ILE A 5 5.69 21.89 -2.24
CA ILE A 5 5.93 20.47 -2.45
C ILE A 5 6.86 20.29 -3.65
N GLN A 6 7.94 19.56 -3.40
CA GLN A 6 9.01 19.28 -4.37
C GLN A 6 9.13 17.78 -4.69
N PHE A 7 8.50 16.92 -3.90
CA PHE A 7 8.43 15.47 -4.13
C PHE A 7 7.15 14.89 -3.56
N ILE A 8 6.54 13.91 -4.26
CA ILE A 8 5.34 13.22 -3.80
C ILE A 8 5.61 11.73 -3.72
N TYR A 9 5.45 11.16 -2.53
CA TYR A 9 5.34 9.72 -2.35
C TYR A 9 3.88 9.29 -2.36
N PHE A 10 3.60 8.19 -3.01
CA PHE A 10 2.31 7.51 -2.94
C PHE A 10 2.49 6.16 -2.24
N ASP A 11 1.60 5.84 -1.34
CA ASP A 11 1.33 4.46 -1.01
C ASP A 11 0.70 3.76 -2.22
N LEU A 12 0.70 2.42 -2.24
CA LEU A 12 0.25 1.66 -3.40
C LEU A 12 -1.12 1.02 -3.19
N ASP A 13 -1.24 0.18 -2.16
CA ASP A 13 -2.41 -0.66 -1.91
C ASP A 13 -3.57 0.14 -1.31
N ASP A 14 -4.76 0.04 -1.90
CA ASP A 14 -5.95 0.84 -1.58
C ASP A 14 -5.73 2.38 -1.68
N THR A 15 -4.59 2.79 -2.28
CA THR A 15 -4.28 4.19 -2.62
C THR A 15 -4.26 4.43 -4.13
N LEU A 16 -3.33 3.79 -4.86
CA LEU A 16 -3.27 3.83 -6.32
C LEU A 16 -3.86 2.59 -6.97
N MET A 17 -3.76 1.44 -6.30
CA MET A 17 -4.26 0.14 -6.75
C MET A 17 -5.40 -0.36 -5.85
N ASP A 18 -6.44 -0.92 -6.44
CA ASP A 18 -7.56 -1.55 -5.74
C ASP A 18 -7.14 -2.92 -5.18
N PHE A 19 -6.39 -2.87 -4.07
CA PHE A 19 -5.93 -4.08 -3.40
C PHE A 19 -7.08 -4.86 -2.76
N SER A 20 -8.07 -4.18 -2.22
CA SER A 20 -9.23 -4.81 -1.58
C SER A 20 -9.93 -5.76 -2.56
N SER A 21 -10.23 -5.32 -3.79
CA SER A 21 -10.84 -6.16 -4.83
C SER A 21 -9.86 -7.23 -5.33
N ALA A 22 -8.61 -6.85 -5.62
CA ALA A 22 -7.58 -7.76 -6.11
C ALA A 22 -7.29 -8.91 -5.14
N SER A 23 -7.25 -8.63 -3.84
CA SER A 23 -7.05 -9.62 -2.78
C SER A 23 -8.19 -10.64 -2.72
N ASN A 24 -9.43 -10.19 -2.90
CA ASN A 24 -10.60 -11.07 -2.94
C ASN A 24 -10.55 -12.00 -4.17
N GLU A 25 -10.33 -11.44 -5.36
CA GLU A 25 -10.24 -12.22 -6.61
C GLU A 25 -9.08 -13.22 -6.56
N ALA A 26 -7.92 -12.80 -6.06
CA ALA A 26 -6.77 -13.68 -5.89
C ALA A 26 -7.07 -14.84 -4.92
N PHE A 27 -7.82 -14.56 -3.84
CA PHE A 27 -8.23 -15.58 -2.89
C PHE A 27 -9.23 -16.57 -3.51
N VAL A 28 -10.23 -16.09 -4.24
CA VAL A 28 -11.19 -16.97 -4.95
C VAL A 28 -10.46 -17.92 -5.89
N ARG A 29 -9.56 -17.39 -6.72
CA ARG A 29 -8.75 -18.21 -7.63
C ARG A 29 -7.83 -19.19 -6.91
N LEU A 30 -7.30 -18.80 -5.76
CA LEU A 30 -6.49 -19.68 -4.92
C LEU A 30 -7.31 -20.86 -4.40
N MET A 31 -8.52 -20.62 -3.91
CA MET A 31 -9.42 -21.69 -3.44
C MET A 31 -9.81 -22.62 -4.58
N GLU A 32 -10.13 -22.09 -5.76
CA GLU A 32 -10.41 -22.88 -6.96
C GLU A 32 -9.22 -23.76 -7.36
N TYR A 33 -8.01 -23.20 -7.36
CA TYR A 33 -6.78 -23.91 -7.68
C TYR A 33 -6.53 -25.13 -6.78
N TYR A 34 -6.83 -25.00 -5.49
CA TYR A 34 -6.70 -26.09 -4.51
C TYR A 34 -7.97 -26.95 -4.38
N ASN A 35 -9.03 -26.69 -5.17
CA ASN A 35 -10.35 -27.33 -5.03
C ASN A 35 -10.90 -27.23 -3.60
N LEU A 36 -10.77 -26.08 -2.97
CA LEU A 36 -11.25 -25.77 -1.62
C LEU A 36 -12.49 -24.87 -1.71
N PRO A 37 -13.39 -24.91 -0.68
CA PRO A 37 -14.49 -23.96 -0.59
C PRO A 37 -14.03 -22.51 -0.59
N ASN A 38 -14.80 -21.62 -1.25
CA ASN A 38 -14.47 -20.19 -1.39
C ASN A 38 -15.64 -19.28 -0.98
N ASP A 39 -16.42 -19.68 -0.01
CA ASP A 39 -17.52 -18.87 0.50
C ASP A 39 -17.01 -17.63 1.29
N GLN A 40 -17.95 -16.73 1.58
CA GLN A 40 -17.67 -15.48 2.31
C GLN A 40 -16.99 -15.73 3.67
N GLN A 41 -17.39 -16.81 4.37
CA GLN A 41 -16.81 -17.16 5.67
C GLN A 41 -15.33 -17.54 5.55
N CYS A 42 -14.95 -18.28 4.51
CA CYS A 42 -13.55 -18.63 4.23
C CYS A 42 -12.70 -17.37 4.02
N PHE A 43 -13.20 -16.42 3.22
CA PHE A 43 -12.50 -15.17 2.98
C PHE A 43 -12.34 -14.32 4.25
N GLU A 44 -13.37 -14.21 5.06
CA GLU A 44 -13.30 -13.49 6.35
C GLU A 44 -12.30 -14.10 7.33
N ILE A 45 -12.20 -15.43 7.37
CA ILE A 45 -11.22 -16.14 8.19
C ILE A 45 -9.81 -15.84 7.68
N TYR A 46 -9.59 -15.92 6.36
CA TYR A 46 -8.32 -15.54 5.74
C TYR A 46 -7.96 -14.09 6.04
N GLN A 47 -8.88 -13.14 5.83
CA GLN A 47 -8.63 -11.72 6.08
C GLN A 47 -8.21 -11.44 7.52
N ARG A 48 -8.86 -12.06 8.50
CA ARG A 48 -8.49 -11.90 9.93
C ARG A 48 -7.07 -12.38 10.20
N GLY A 49 -6.74 -13.58 9.74
CA GLY A 49 -5.39 -14.15 9.90
C GLY A 49 -4.33 -13.34 9.19
N ASN A 50 -4.62 -12.91 7.96
CA ASN A 50 -3.75 -12.05 7.17
C ASN A 50 -3.52 -10.69 7.84
N HIS A 51 -4.59 -10.01 8.29
CA HIS A 51 -4.48 -8.72 8.98
C HIS A 51 -3.64 -8.81 10.25
N GLN A 52 -3.89 -9.81 11.08
CA GLN A 52 -3.09 -10.05 12.29
C GLN A 52 -1.60 -10.26 11.94
N THR A 53 -1.32 -11.06 10.91
CA THR A 53 0.07 -11.36 10.50
C THR A 53 0.78 -10.10 9.99
N TRP A 54 0.09 -9.23 9.23
CA TRP A 54 0.63 -7.95 8.81
C TRP A 54 0.90 -7.00 9.98
N GLN A 55 0.00 -6.93 10.98
CA GLN A 55 0.22 -6.13 12.18
C GLN A 55 1.46 -6.59 12.97
N GLU A 56 1.67 -7.90 13.09
CA GLU A 56 2.85 -8.45 13.75
C GLU A 56 4.14 -8.13 12.97
N PHE A 57 4.08 -8.17 11.64
CA PHE A 57 5.21 -7.77 10.79
C PHE A 57 5.53 -6.27 10.94
N GLU A 58 4.55 -5.39 10.88
CA GLU A 58 4.72 -3.93 11.06
C GLU A 58 5.26 -3.58 12.46
N GLN A 59 4.99 -4.41 13.46
CA GLN A 59 5.54 -4.30 14.82
C GLN A 59 6.92 -4.97 14.98
N ASN A 60 7.51 -5.52 13.91
CA ASN A 60 8.76 -6.28 13.91
C ASN A 60 8.74 -7.53 14.83
N LEU A 61 7.56 -8.13 15.06
CA LEU A 61 7.40 -9.34 15.85
C LEU A 61 7.67 -10.61 15.04
N ILE A 62 7.54 -10.52 13.72
CA ILE A 62 7.83 -11.59 12.76
C ILE A 62 8.65 -11.04 11.59
N SER A 63 9.43 -11.91 10.95
CA SER A 63 10.18 -11.59 9.73
C SER A 63 9.27 -11.58 8.49
N SER A 64 9.76 -10.99 7.40
CA SER A 64 9.05 -11.05 6.12
C SER A 64 8.96 -12.47 5.55
N GLN A 65 9.87 -13.37 5.94
CA GLN A 65 9.78 -14.78 5.57
C GLN A 65 8.64 -15.48 6.31
N GLU A 66 8.50 -15.23 7.62
CA GLU A 66 7.40 -15.77 8.43
C GLU A 66 6.05 -15.20 7.96
N LEU A 67 5.98 -13.93 7.59
CA LEU A 67 4.77 -13.31 7.03
C LEU A 67 4.20 -14.11 5.85
N ARG A 68 5.06 -14.63 4.97
CA ARG A 68 4.65 -15.37 3.76
C ARG A 68 3.93 -16.66 4.10
N SER A 69 4.42 -17.45 5.05
CA SER A 69 3.79 -18.71 5.42
C SER A 69 2.69 -18.54 6.47
N LEU A 70 2.94 -17.78 7.52
CA LEU A 70 2.11 -17.70 8.72
C LEU A 70 0.66 -17.27 8.44
N ARG A 71 0.44 -16.37 7.47
CA ARG A 71 -0.92 -15.94 7.08
C ARG A 71 -1.77 -17.08 6.53
N PHE A 72 -1.16 -18.01 5.78
CA PHE A 72 -1.84 -19.19 5.25
C PHE A 72 -1.85 -20.34 6.24
N GLU A 73 -0.83 -20.50 7.08
CA GLU A 73 -0.84 -21.47 8.20
C GLU A 73 -2.01 -21.20 9.14
N ARG A 74 -2.23 -19.93 9.50
CA ARG A 74 -3.36 -19.50 10.32
C ARG A 74 -4.71 -19.79 9.65
N PHE A 75 -4.81 -19.50 8.35
CA PHE A 75 -5.99 -19.81 7.58
C PHE A 75 -6.28 -21.31 7.54
N LEU A 76 -5.29 -22.12 7.14
CA LEU A 76 -5.42 -23.57 7.06
C LEU A 76 -5.76 -24.18 8.42
N SER A 77 -5.12 -23.70 9.49
CA SER A 77 -5.40 -24.14 10.86
C SER A 77 -6.85 -23.83 11.28
N ALA A 78 -7.29 -22.59 11.05
CA ALA A 78 -8.63 -22.17 11.41
C ALA A 78 -9.74 -22.92 10.64
N MET A 79 -9.43 -23.38 9.42
CA MET A 79 -10.33 -24.20 8.60
C MET A 79 -10.21 -25.71 8.86
N ASN A 80 -9.28 -26.16 9.70
CA ASN A 80 -8.89 -27.57 9.86
C ASN A 80 -8.44 -28.21 8.52
N TRP A 81 -7.68 -27.49 7.71
CA TRP A 81 -7.20 -27.89 6.38
C TRP A 81 -5.66 -27.99 6.31
N ILE A 82 -4.98 -28.21 7.42
CA ILE A 82 -3.51 -28.25 7.52
C ILE A 82 -2.90 -29.23 6.50
N ASP A 83 -3.56 -30.38 6.27
CA ASP A 83 -3.10 -31.42 5.33
C ASP A 83 -3.57 -31.19 3.88
N LYS A 84 -4.24 -30.09 3.58
CA LYS A 84 -4.82 -29.82 2.25
C LYS A 84 -3.87 -29.08 1.30
N ALA A 85 -2.97 -28.25 1.86
CA ALA A 85 -2.05 -27.46 1.07
C ALA A 85 -0.85 -27.02 1.92
N ASP A 86 0.29 -26.81 1.29
CA ASP A 86 1.44 -26.15 1.89
C ASP A 86 1.25 -24.63 1.91
N ALA A 87 1.44 -24.01 3.07
CA ALA A 87 1.18 -22.59 3.28
C ALA A 87 2.13 -21.69 2.48
N PHE A 88 3.38 -22.12 2.28
CA PHE A 88 4.34 -21.35 1.51
C PHE A 88 4.02 -21.41 0.01
N GLU A 89 3.63 -22.57 -0.50
CA GLU A 89 3.16 -22.73 -1.88
C GLU A 89 1.87 -21.97 -2.12
N MET A 90 0.93 -21.97 -1.14
CA MET A 90 -0.30 -21.15 -1.20
C MET A 90 0.04 -19.66 -1.31
N ASN A 91 1.03 -19.19 -0.57
CA ASN A 91 1.48 -17.81 -0.68
C ASN A 91 2.00 -17.49 -2.09
N ALA A 92 2.85 -18.33 -2.64
CA ALA A 92 3.41 -18.12 -3.99
C ALA A 92 2.29 -18.06 -5.03
N GLN A 93 1.32 -18.98 -4.94
CA GLN A 93 0.18 -19.04 -5.85
C GLN A 93 -0.74 -17.82 -5.71
N TYR A 94 -1.03 -17.43 -4.46
CA TYR A 94 -1.80 -16.21 -4.15
C TYR A 94 -1.16 -14.96 -4.76
N ILE A 95 0.16 -14.78 -4.60
CA ILE A 95 0.90 -13.65 -5.18
C ILE A 95 0.79 -13.67 -6.71
N SER A 96 0.90 -14.84 -7.34
CA SER A 96 0.75 -14.99 -8.79
C SER A 96 -0.64 -14.52 -9.28
N PHE A 97 -1.71 -14.89 -8.55
CA PHE A 97 -3.06 -14.41 -8.87
C PHE A 97 -3.21 -12.92 -8.61
N LEU A 98 -2.71 -12.42 -7.46
CA LEU A 98 -2.76 -11.01 -7.09
C LEU A 98 -2.10 -10.09 -8.15
N ILE A 99 -0.98 -10.51 -8.72
CA ILE A 99 -0.31 -9.76 -9.80
C ILE A 99 -1.23 -9.59 -11.02
N ASN A 100 -2.07 -10.57 -11.32
CA ASN A 100 -2.97 -10.49 -12.45
C ASN A 100 -4.14 -9.52 -12.25
N GLU A 101 -4.47 -9.18 -11.00
CA GLU A 101 -5.52 -8.24 -10.61
C GLU A 101 -4.97 -6.84 -10.29
N SER A 102 -4.03 -6.35 -11.08
CA SER A 102 -3.35 -5.05 -10.86
C SER A 102 -4.17 -3.86 -11.39
N ASN A 103 -5.42 -3.73 -10.97
CA ASN A 103 -6.31 -2.66 -11.36
C ASN A 103 -6.02 -1.37 -10.58
N LEU A 104 -6.07 -0.22 -11.28
CA LEU A 104 -5.92 1.09 -10.66
C LEU A 104 -7.25 1.55 -10.04
N ILE A 105 -7.15 2.26 -8.93
CA ILE A 105 -8.26 3.03 -8.36
C ILE A 105 -8.67 4.14 -9.34
N SER A 106 -9.97 4.40 -9.42
CA SER A 106 -10.50 5.51 -10.24
C SER A 106 -9.80 6.82 -9.88
N GLY A 107 -9.35 7.55 -10.91
CA GLY A 107 -8.61 8.80 -10.75
C GLY A 107 -7.10 8.65 -10.54
N ALA A 108 -6.58 7.46 -10.26
CA ALA A 108 -5.14 7.28 -10.04
C ALA A 108 -4.33 7.69 -11.28
N LEU A 109 -4.69 7.20 -12.46
CA LEU A 109 -3.98 7.55 -13.69
C LEU A 109 -4.08 9.05 -14.02
N SER A 110 -5.24 9.66 -13.80
CA SER A 110 -5.44 11.11 -14.00
C SER A 110 -4.54 11.92 -13.06
N LEU A 111 -4.43 11.50 -11.80
CA LEU A 111 -3.56 12.14 -10.81
C LEU A 111 -2.07 11.99 -11.17
N LEU A 112 -1.63 10.80 -11.56
CA LEU A 112 -0.24 10.56 -11.99
C LEU A 112 0.11 11.39 -13.23
N ASN A 113 -0.77 11.44 -14.23
CA ASN A 113 -0.60 12.27 -15.42
C ASN A 113 -0.55 13.77 -15.09
N PHE A 114 -1.31 14.22 -14.10
CA PHE A 114 -1.28 15.63 -13.68
C PHE A 114 0.08 16.03 -13.11
N PHE A 115 0.72 15.17 -12.30
CA PHE A 115 2.03 15.46 -11.70
C PHE A 115 3.21 15.12 -12.60
N LYS A 116 3.04 14.27 -13.61
CA LYS A 116 4.10 13.92 -14.55
C LYS A 116 4.74 15.19 -15.12
N ASP A 117 6.06 15.20 -15.14
CA ASP A 117 6.89 16.32 -15.64
C ASP A 117 6.75 17.64 -14.84
N LYS A 118 6.02 17.64 -13.72
CA LYS A 118 5.84 18.81 -12.84
C LYS A 118 6.48 18.62 -11.48
N ILE A 119 6.19 17.50 -10.83
CA ILE A 119 6.73 17.17 -9.51
C ILE A 119 7.19 15.71 -9.55
N PRO A 120 8.45 15.41 -9.21
CA PRO A 120 8.95 14.03 -9.15
C PRO A 120 8.15 13.21 -8.15
N MET A 121 7.93 11.94 -8.50
CA MET A 121 7.08 11.04 -7.73
C MET A 121 7.81 9.76 -7.33
N GLY A 122 7.40 9.15 -6.23
CA GLY A 122 7.89 7.85 -5.77
C GLY A 122 6.79 7.01 -5.16
N ILE A 123 7.07 5.72 -5.03
CA ILE A 123 6.24 4.78 -4.24
C ILE A 123 6.91 4.54 -2.90
N LEU A 124 6.10 4.49 -1.83
CA LEU A 124 6.51 4.12 -0.48
C LEU A 124 5.47 3.14 0.09
N THR A 125 5.70 1.83 -0.05
CA THR A 125 4.70 0.80 0.22
C THR A 125 5.15 -0.25 1.24
N ASN A 126 4.23 -0.66 2.12
CA ASN A 126 4.37 -1.83 2.97
C ASN A 126 3.85 -3.06 2.21
N GLY A 127 4.72 -3.76 1.51
CA GLY A 127 4.32 -4.92 0.73
C GLY A 127 5.48 -5.86 0.44
N LEU A 128 5.16 -7.01 -0.14
CA LEU A 128 6.14 -8.00 -0.53
C LEU A 128 6.73 -7.62 -1.91
N LYS A 129 8.06 -7.68 -2.04
CA LYS A 129 8.77 -7.31 -3.28
C LYS A 129 8.31 -8.11 -4.50
N GLU A 130 8.01 -9.40 -4.30
CA GLU A 130 7.50 -10.27 -5.35
C GLU A 130 6.08 -9.94 -5.81
N ALA A 131 5.35 -9.09 -5.06
CA ALA A 131 4.04 -8.59 -5.44
C ALA A 131 4.11 -7.17 -6.02
N GLN A 132 4.72 -6.22 -5.30
CA GLN A 132 4.58 -4.79 -5.60
C GLN A 132 5.20 -4.40 -6.94
N ARG A 133 6.45 -4.83 -7.21
CA ARG A 133 7.11 -4.48 -8.48
C ARG A 133 6.42 -5.08 -9.70
N PRO A 134 6.06 -6.38 -9.73
CA PRO A 134 5.30 -6.95 -10.84
C PRO A 134 3.93 -6.29 -11.04
N ARG A 135 3.23 -5.91 -9.97
CA ARG A 135 1.93 -5.22 -10.04
C ARG A 135 2.07 -3.82 -10.66
N LEU A 136 3.07 -3.04 -10.25
CA LEU A 136 3.39 -1.74 -10.86
C LEU A 136 3.69 -1.89 -12.36
N SER A 137 4.45 -2.91 -12.74
CA SER A 137 4.77 -3.21 -14.15
C SER A 137 3.51 -3.62 -14.92
N LYS A 138 2.68 -4.51 -14.34
CA LYS A 138 1.43 -4.99 -14.95
C LYS A 138 0.41 -3.88 -15.17
N ALA A 139 0.33 -2.93 -14.24
CA ALA A 139 -0.52 -1.74 -14.34
C ALA A 139 0.07 -0.65 -15.27
N GLU A 140 1.28 -0.88 -15.82
CA GLU A 140 1.98 0.03 -16.72
C GLU A 140 2.26 1.42 -16.12
N ILE A 141 2.38 1.52 -14.76
CA ILE A 141 2.61 2.81 -14.08
C ILE A 141 4.03 2.98 -13.53
N THR A 142 4.90 1.99 -13.68
CA THR A 142 6.28 2.06 -13.16
C THR A 142 7.03 3.32 -13.65
N HIS A 143 6.78 3.74 -14.88
CA HIS A 143 7.47 4.86 -15.54
C HIS A 143 7.10 6.25 -14.99
N TYR A 144 6.12 6.35 -14.09
CA TYR A 144 5.78 7.59 -13.40
C TYR A 144 6.67 7.90 -12.20
N PHE A 145 7.43 6.90 -11.69
CA PHE A 145 8.10 6.99 -10.41
C PHE A 145 9.62 6.97 -10.57
N ASP A 146 10.28 7.97 -10.00
CA ASP A 146 11.75 8.03 -9.92
C ASP A 146 12.29 7.02 -8.90
N HIS A 147 11.52 6.75 -7.83
CA HIS A 147 11.90 5.84 -6.75
C HIS A 147 10.74 4.92 -6.38
N ILE A 148 11.05 3.66 -6.12
CA ILE A 148 10.11 2.66 -5.61
C ILE A 148 10.73 2.02 -4.38
N ILE A 149 10.21 2.36 -3.21
CA ILE A 149 10.64 1.84 -1.91
C ILE A 149 9.60 0.82 -1.45
N VAL A 150 10.03 -0.44 -1.36
CA VAL A 150 9.23 -1.55 -0.88
C VAL A 150 9.79 -2.01 0.46
N SER A 151 8.97 -2.03 1.51
CA SER A 151 9.40 -2.34 2.88
C SER A 151 10.13 -3.68 3.01
N ASP A 152 9.68 -4.70 2.31
CA ASP A 152 10.29 -6.04 2.31
C ASP A 152 11.70 -6.07 1.71
N GLU A 153 12.04 -5.17 0.77
CA GLU A 153 13.38 -5.10 0.18
C GLU A 153 14.42 -4.53 1.14
N ILE A 154 13.97 -3.67 2.05
CA ILE A 154 14.85 -2.89 2.93
C ILE A 154 14.75 -3.30 4.40
N GLY A 155 13.82 -4.20 4.74
CA GLY A 155 13.60 -4.66 6.10
C GLY A 155 13.03 -3.62 7.05
N MET A 156 12.39 -2.57 6.52
CA MET A 156 11.80 -1.46 7.29
C MET A 156 10.44 -1.10 6.73
N SER A 157 9.42 -0.94 7.59
CA SER A 157 8.05 -0.66 7.18
C SER A 157 7.53 0.65 7.79
N LYS A 158 6.58 1.30 7.13
CA LYS A 158 5.77 2.34 7.75
C LYS A 158 5.00 1.75 8.94
N PRO A 159 4.88 2.42 10.09
CA PRO A 159 5.22 3.82 10.37
C PRO A 159 6.63 4.06 10.95
N ASN A 160 7.57 3.13 10.85
CA ASN A 160 8.93 3.32 11.38
C ASN A 160 9.63 4.53 10.76
N GLN A 161 10.38 5.29 11.56
CA GLN A 161 10.99 6.53 11.12
C GLN A 161 12.13 6.33 10.10
N GLU A 162 12.74 5.14 10.12
CA GLU A 162 13.83 4.78 9.22
C GLU A 162 13.40 4.75 7.75
N ILE A 163 12.18 4.26 7.46
CA ILE A 163 11.69 4.22 6.07
C ILE A 163 11.45 5.64 5.53
N PHE A 164 10.97 6.57 6.35
CA PHE A 164 10.81 7.97 5.97
C PHE A 164 12.15 8.69 5.85
N THR A 165 13.16 8.30 6.64
CA THR A 165 14.53 8.78 6.50
C THR A 165 15.11 8.38 5.14
N LEU A 166 14.91 7.11 4.74
CA LEU A 166 15.29 6.64 3.42
C LEU A 166 14.54 7.39 2.31
N ALA A 167 13.22 7.54 2.45
CA ALA A 167 12.40 8.28 1.48
C ALA A 167 12.89 9.73 1.32
N LYS A 168 13.21 10.42 2.41
CA LYS A 168 13.82 11.76 2.34
C LYS A 168 15.17 11.75 1.63
N HIS A 169 16.01 10.76 1.90
CA HIS A 169 17.32 10.66 1.25
C HIS A 169 17.19 10.42 -0.25
N THR A 170 16.35 9.49 -0.67
CA THR A 170 16.13 9.16 -2.08
C THR A 170 15.47 10.30 -2.86
N SER A 171 14.64 11.13 -2.21
CA SER A 171 14.07 12.32 -2.86
C SER A 171 15.09 13.48 -3.08
N GLY A 172 16.40 13.29 -2.81
CA GLY A 172 17.41 14.31 -2.98
C GLY A 172 17.63 15.18 -1.74
N ASN A 173 17.32 14.66 -0.54
CA ASN A 173 17.40 15.37 0.74
C ASN A 173 16.57 16.67 0.81
N ILE A 174 15.46 16.71 0.09
CA ILE A 174 14.48 17.80 0.14
C ILE A 174 14.06 18.06 1.60
N PRO A 175 13.78 19.31 2.02
CA PRO A 175 13.20 19.59 3.34
C PRO A 175 11.95 18.75 3.59
N LYS A 176 11.78 18.20 4.79
CA LYS A 176 10.70 17.27 5.13
C LYS A 176 9.31 17.85 4.83
N GLU A 177 9.13 19.13 5.12
CA GLU A 177 7.92 19.91 4.91
C GLU A 177 7.55 20.09 3.42
N ASN A 178 8.51 19.86 2.52
CA ASN A 178 8.32 19.94 1.07
C ASN A 178 8.14 18.56 0.42
N ILE A 179 8.03 17.50 1.22
CA ILE A 179 7.71 16.15 0.79
C ILE A 179 6.26 15.84 1.20
N LEU A 180 5.48 15.34 0.26
CA LEU A 180 4.10 14.92 0.47
C LEU A 180 4.02 13.39 0.43
N LEU A 181 3.29 12.79 1.37
CA LEU A 181 2.83 11.41 1.28
C LEU A 181 1.31 11.36 1.09
N VAL A 182 0.87 10.65 0.09
CA VAL A 182 -0.55 10.31 -0.16
C VAL A 182 -0.76 8.85 0.17
N GLY A 183 -1.70 8.53 1.06
CA GLY A 183 -1.97 7.15 1.48
C GLY A 183 -3.35 6.97 2.07
N ASP A 184 -3.82 5.71 2.18
CA ASP A 184 -5.13 5.35 2.72
C ASP A 184 -5.10 4.93 4.19
N ASN A 185 -3.96 4.50 4.70
CA ASN A 185 -3.85 4.01 6.07
C ASN A 185 -3.55 5.16 7.05
N PRO A 186 -4.47 5.47 7.98
CA PRO A 186 -4.28 6.59 8.89
C PRO A 186 -3.07 6.43 9.82
N TYR A 187 -2.65 5.22 10.14
CA TYR A 187 -1.55 4.97 11.08
C TYR A 187 -0.20 4.85 10.39
N SER A 188 -0.07 3.94 9.43
CA SER A 188 1.21 3.71 8.76
C SER A 188 1.61 4.88 7.85
N ASP A 189 0.67 5.42 7.07
CA ASP A 189 0.97 6.49 6.11
C ASP A 189 0.89 7.86 6.79
N ILE A 190 -0.27 8.19 7.36
CA ILE A 190 -0.55 9.56 7.76
C ILE A 190 0.15 9.90 9.07
N GLU A 191 -0.09 9.13 10.13
CA GLU A 191 0.53 9.38 11.43
C GLU A 191 2.06 9.23 11.36
N GLY A 192 2.54 8.16 10.70
CA GLY A 192 3.97 7.90 10.54
C GLY A 192 4.70 9.04 9.82
N ALA A 193 4.18 9.47 8.67
CA ALA A 193 4.74 10.56 7.89
C ALA A 193 4.68 11.92 8.62
N GLN A 194 3.57 12.20 9.31
CA GLN A 194 3.43 13.44 10.10
C GLN A 194 4.42 13.50 11.26
N LYS A 195 4.60 12.41 12.01
CA LYS A 195 5.60 12.33 13.08
C LYS A 195 7.02 12.54 12.55
N PHE A 196 7.27 12.15 11.31
CA PHE A 196 8.56 12.42 10.65
C PHE A 196 8.69 13.86 10.16
N GLY A 197 7.59 14.54 9.84
CA GLY A 197 7.52 15.93 9.37
C GLY A 197 7.16 16.11 7.90
N PHE A 198 6.69 15.07 7.22
CA PHE A 198 6.11 15.18 5.87
C PHE A 198 4.72 15.83 5.91
N LYS A 199 4.33 16.46 4.81
CA LYS A 199 2.92 16.77 4.53
C LYS A 199 2.19 15.48 4.18
N THR A 200 0.88 15.43 4.44
CA THR A 200 0.10 14.23 4.20
C THR A 200 -1.25 14.54 3.57
N ILE A 201 -1.66 13.70 2.61
CA ILE A 201 -3.04 13.63 2.15
C ILE A 201 -3.58 12.25 2.48
N TRP A 202 -4.64 12.23 3.29
CA TRP A 202 -5.34 10.98 3.57
C TRP A 202 -6.40 10.70 2.52
N TYR A 203 -6.17 9.65 1.72
CA TYR A 203 -7.17 9.11 0.82
C TYR A 203 -8.15 8.25 1.59
N ASN A 204 -9.28 8.81 1.98
CA ASN A 204 -10.31 8.20 2.82
C ASN A 204 -11.57 7.89 2.00
N SER A 205 -11.45 7.02 0.99
CA SER A 205 -12.57 6.64 0.11
C SER A 205 -13.75 6.00 0.88
N LYS A 206 -13.45 5.31 1.98
CA LYS A 206 -14.44 4.63 2.84
C LYS A 206 -15.06 5.56 3.89
N GLN A 207 -14.73 6.83 3.92
CA GLN A 207 -15.22 7.86 4.85
C GLN A 207 -15.15 7.44 6.33
N LYS A 208 -14.05 6.79 6.71
CA LYS A 208 -13.79 6.40 8.10
C LYS A 208 -13.66 7.65 8.98
N GLU A 209 -14.03 7.53 10.25
CA GLU A 209 -13.76 8.60 11.23
C GLU A 209 -12.25 8.84 11.37
N THR A 210 -11.88 10.12 11.45
CA THR A 210 -10.48 10.50 11.65
C THR A 210 -10.10 10.23 13.11
N PRO A 211 -9.09 9.38 13.38
CA PRO A 211 -8.60 9.20 14.74
C PRO A 211 -8.14 10.53 15.33
N GLN A 212 -8.51 10.82 16.60
CA GLN A 212 -8.34 12.14 17.23
C GLN A 212 -6.90 12.67 17.19
N GLN A 213 -5.91 11.79 17.23
CA GLN A 213 -4.49 12.13 17.23
C GLN A 213 -3.93 12.41 15.83
N ILE A 214 -4.66 12.05 14.76
CA ILE A 214 -4.20 12.16 13.38
C ILE A 214 -4.79 13.41 12.73
N LYS A 215 -3.93 14.27 12.17
CA LYS A 215 -4.33 15.54 11.54
C LYS A 215 -3.74 15.65 10.15
N PRO A 216 -4.29 14.97 9.14
CA PRO A 216 -3.81 15.08 7.76
C PRO A 216 -3.74 16.55 7.31
N THR A 217 -2.77 16.89 6.45
CA THR A 217 -2.75 18.22 5.83
C THR A 217 -4.03 18.42 4.99
N MET A 218 -4.50 17.33 4.36
CA MET A 218 -5.77 17.28 3.62
C MET A 218 -6.37 15.88 3.70
N THR A 219 -7.69 15.76 3.65
CA THR A 219 -8.41 14.49 3.47
C THR A 219 -9.24 14.56 2.20
N VAL A 220 -9.18 13.52 1.38
CA VAL A 220 -9.98 13.41 0.14
C VAL A 220 -10.68 12.06 0.10
N THR A 221 -11.83 12.01 -0.57
CA THR A 221 -12.57 10.76 -0.83
C THR A 221 -12.37 10.25 -2.25
N LYS A 222 -11.86 11.11 -3.14
CA LYS A 222 -11.51 10.79 -4.53
C LYS A 222 -10.12 11.32 -4.82
N LEU A 223 -9.33 10.58 -5.58
CA LEU A 223 -7.95 10.99 -5.92
C LEU A 223 -7.92 12.27 -6.77
N GLU A 224 -8.91 12.47 -7.64
CA GLU A 224 -8.99 13.66 -8.46
C GLU A 224 -9.18 14.95 -7.63
N ASP A 225 -9.73 14.86 -6.41
CA ASP A 225 -9.91 16.03 -5.53
C ASP A 225 -8.56 16.60 -5.03
N ILE A 226 -7.46 15.89 -5.24
CA ILE A 226 -6.10 16.38 -4.96
C ILE A 226 -5.69 17.47 -5.97
N ILE A 227 -6.03 17.31 -7.23
CA ILE A 227 -5.60 18.19 -8.34
C ILE A 227 -5.94 19.67 -8.10
N PRO A 228 -7.18 20.05 -7.73
CA PRO A 228 -7.51 21.46 -7.50
C PRO A 228 -6.68 22.12 -6.42
N SER A 229 -6.21 21.37 -5.41
CA SER A 229 -5.40 21.91 -4.32
C SER A 229 -4.01 22.38 -4.77
N PHE A 230 -3.55 21.93 -5.93
CA PHE A 230 -2.30 22.36 -6.57
C PHE A 230 -2.53 23.44 -7.64
N LEU A 231 -3.71 23.46 -8.31
CA LEU A 231 -4.02 24.44 -9.36
C LEU A 231 -4.29 25.85 -8.83
N LEU A 232 -4.68 26.02 -7.58
CA LEU A 232 -4.94 27.31 -6.95
C LEU A 232 -3.68 28.17 -6.77
N HIS A 233 -2.54 27.74 -7.28
CA HIS A 233 -1.25 28.37 -7.10
C HIS A 233 -0.47 28.44 -8.42
N PRO A 234 -0.12 29.68 -8.88
CA PRO A 234 0.36 29.93 -10.24
C PRO A 234 1.79 29.49 -10.57
N ASN A 235 2.42 28.67 -9.73
CA ASN A 235 3.83 28.28 -9.90
C ASN A 235 4.03 26.77 -10.20
N ILE A 236 2.99 26.05 -10.65
CA ILE A 236 3.08 24.65 -11.10
C ILE A 236 2.60 24.53 -12.56
#